data_f555691cd22769fce7e71c2cb85d1451
#
_entry.id   f555691cd22769fce7e71c2cb85d1451
#
_cell.length_a   1.000
_cell.length_b   1.000
_cell.length_c   1.000
_cell.angle_alpha   90.00
_cell.angle_beta   90.00
_cell.angle_gamma   90.00
#
_symmetry.space_group_name_H-M   'P 1'
#
loop_
_entity.id
_entity.type
_entity.pdbx_description
1 polymer ?
#
loop_
_entity_poly.entity_id
_entity_poly.type
_entity_poly.pdbx_seq_one_letter_code
_entity_poly.pdbx_strand_id
1 'polypeptide(L)'
;MKVWARKTFRIGVGSLFPIIYYFSPTRLLPLCFLLYFSGIMTVLEILRKIAPGSYKVMEEHSKGILKKKPGFLMGTTSFLIANIFCIIFFPKSIAIAALVFLTFGDAMSTIIGKRFGKIRFFNQKSIIGSGAFFVTCFATGLILMILPGMNLSFLTVLIGSLTATIVELLPIPVDDNLSVAPVTIIVMQIISKVF
;
A
#
# COMPACT_ATOMS: atom_id res chain seq x y z
N MET A 1 -10.65 -16.09 10.37
CA MET A 1 -9.61 -15.55 11.28
C MET A 1 -8.30 -15.15 10.58
N LYS A 2 -7.64 -16.03 9.80
CA LYS A 2 -6.32 -15.75 9.16
C LYS A 2 -6.25 -14.52 8.23
N VAL A 3 -7.33 -14.12 7.57
CA VAL A 3 -7.35 -12.96 6.67
C VAL A 3 -7.35 -11.63 7.43
N TRP A 4 -8.10 -11.55 8.52
CA TRP A 4 -8.16 -10.37 9.38
C TRP A 4 -6.82 -10.07 10.04
N ALA A 5 -6.18 -11.07 10.66
CA ALA A 5 -4.88 -10.91 11.31
C ALA A 5 -3.82 -10.35 10.34
N ARG A 6 -3.79 -10.87 9.10
CA ARG A 6 -2.86 -10.38 8.07
C ARG A 6 -3.15 -8.93 7.63
N LYS A 7 -4.45 -8.56 7.49
CA LYS A 7 -4.81 -7.20 7.10
C LYS A 7 -4.57 -6.19 8.22
N THR A 8 -4.87 -6.56 9.47
CA THR A 8 -4.57 -5.72 10.64
C THR A 8 -3.05 -5.50 10.78
N PHE A 9 -2.25 -6.56 10.62
CA PHE A 9 -0.80 -6.44 10.59
C PHE A 9 -0.33 -5.50 9.48
N ARG A 10 -0.90 -5.64 8.28
CA ARG A 10 -0.54 -4.80 7.13
C ARG A 10 -0.93 -3.34 7.33
N ILE A 11 -2.10 -3.05 7.93
CA ILE A 11 -2.49 -1.69 8.31
C ILE A 11 -1.51 -1.15 9.35
N GLY A 12 -1.24 -1.90 10.42
CA GLY A 12 -0.33 -1.46 11.49
C GLY A 12 1.07 -1.16 10.97
N VAL A 13 1.69 -2.12 10.30
CA VAL A 13 3.05 -1.94 9.75
C VAL A 13 3.05 -0.95 8.58
N GLY A 14 2.03 -1.00 7.71
CA GLY A 14 1.94 -0.13 6.54
C GLY A 14 1.75 1.34 6.89
N SER A 15 1.01 1.65 7.97
CA SER A 15 0.82 3.03 8.44
C SER A 15 2.05 3.61 9.15
N LEU A 16 2.95 2.78 9.66
CA LEU A 16 4.17 3.26 10.31
C LEU A 16 5.04 4.12 9.37
N PHE A 17 5.19 3.71 8.09
CA PHE A 17 6.06 4.41 7.16
C PHE A 17 5.58 5.82 6.82
N PRO A 18 4.32 6.06 6.42
CA PRO A 18 3.81 7.41 6.21
C PRO A 18 3.78 8.24 7.51
N ILE A 19 3.53 7.63 8.68
CA ILE A 19 3.58 8.32 9.97
C ILE A 19 5.01 8.74 10.31
N ILE A 20 5.98 7.83 10.24
CA ILE A 20 7.40 8.16 10.47
C ILE A 20 7.84 9.25 9.49
N TYR A 21 7.43 9.17 8.22
CA TYR A 21 7.78 10.16 7.23
C TYR A 21 7.15 11.52 7.50
N TYR A 22 5.91 11.55 8.00
CA TYR A 22 5.24 12.79 8.37
C TYR A 22 5.99 13.54 9.46
N PHE A 23 6.39 12.86 10.55
CA PHE A 23 7.11 13.47 11.66
C PHE A 23 8.62 13.67 11.39
N SER A 24 9.17 13.03 10.38
CA SER A 24 10.58 13.15 10.06
C SER A 24 10.89 14.46 9.32
N PRO A 25 11.89 15.24 9.73
CA PRO A 25 12.30 16.44 9.01
C PRO A 25 12.96 16.11 7.67
N THR A 26 13.55 14.93 7.53
CA THR A 26 14.26 14.48 6.34
C THR A 26 13.75 13.15 5.81
N ARG A 27 14.11 12.81 4.57
CA ARG A 27 13.81 11.51 3.96
C ARG A 27 14.66 10.37 4.51
N LEU A 28 15.78 10.67 5.19
CA LEU A 28 16.76 9.68 5.61
C LEU A 28 16.17 8.69 6.62
N LEU A 29 15.50 9.19 7.65
CA LEU A 29 14.97 8.35 8.72
C LEU A 29 13.96 7.30 8.19
N PRO A 30 12.88 7.67 7.45
CA PRO A 30 11.97 6.68 6.89
C PRO A 30 12.64 5.74 5.89
N LEU A 31 13.63 6.21 5.12
CA LEU A 31 14.39 5.35 4.21
C LEU A 31 15.25 4.33 4.95
N CYS A 32 15.93 4.71 6.04
CA CYS A 32 16.69 3.76 6.87
C CYS A 32 15.77 2.65 7.42
N PHE A 33 14.59 2.99 7.92
CA PHE A 33 13.60 2.00 8.36
C PHE A 33 13.16 1.09 7.21
N LEU A 34 12.84 1.65 6.05
CA LEU A 34 12.44 0.88 4.88
C LEU A 34 13.53 -0.05 4.38
N LEU A 35 14.78 0.42 4.33
CA LEU A 35 15.93 -0.40 3.92
C LEU A 35 16.18 -1.54 4.91
N TYR A 36 16.09 -1.28 6.22
CA TYR A 36 16.20 -2.32 7.25
C TYR A 36 15.15 -3.42 7.07
N PHE A 37 13.86 -3.05 6.95
CA PHE A 37 12.79 -4.02 6.72
C PHE A 37 12.90 -4.72 5.36
N SER A 38 13.35 -3.99 4.32
CA SER A 38 13.62 -4.59 3.00
C SER A 38 14.73 -5.63 3.06
N GLY A 39 15.78 -5.40 3.82
CA GLY A 39 16.84 -6.36 4.06
C GLY A 39 16.30 -7.65 4.68
N ILE A 40 15.50 -7.53 5.74
CA ILE A 40 14.84 -8.70 6.37
C ILE A 40 13.97 -9.46 5.37
N MET A 41 13.15 -8.73 4.59
CA MET A 41 12.27 -9.37 3.60
C MET A 41 13.05 -10.04 2.47
N THR A 42 14.17 -9.45 2.04
CA THR A 42 15.07 -10.04 1.04
C THR A 42 15.67 -11.36 1.55
N VAL A 43 16.13 -11.39 2.80
CA VAL A 43 16.62 -12.62 3.44
C VAL A 43 15.52 -13.70 3.47
N LEU A 44 14.30 -13.35 3.85
CA LEU A 44 13.16 -14.26 3.85
C LEU A 44 12.81 -14.77 2.44
N GLU A 45 12.89 -13.90 1.42
CA GLU A 45 12.71 -14.30 0.00
C GLU A 45 13.78 -15.30 -0.45
N ILE A 46 15.02 -15.06 -0.06
CA ILE A 46 16.16 -15.97 -0.36
C ILE A 46 15.96 -17.30 0.35
N LEU A 47 15.65 -17.29 1.64
CA LEU A 47 15.38 -18.51 2.43
C LEU A 47 14.23 -19.33 1.84
N ARG A 48 13.18 -18.65 1.36
CA ARG A 48 12.05 -19.31 0.68
C ARG A 48 12.48 -20.09 -0.56
N LYS A 49 13.45 -19.57 -1.32
CA LYS A 49 13.94 -20.18 -2.56
C LYS A 49 14.98 -21.28 -2.32
N ILE A 50 15.89 -21.06 -1.38
CA ILE A 50 17.03 -21.95 -1.12
C ILE A 50 16.68 -23.05 -0.12
N ALA A 51 15.90 -22.73 0.91
CA ALA A 51 15.55 -23.64 2.01
C ALA A 51 14.03 -23.69 2.24
N PRO A 52 13.24 -24.26 1.31
CA PRO A 52 11.79 -24.26 1.39
C PRO A 52 11.22 -24.98 2.62
N GLY A 53 11.95 -25.97 3.16
CA GLY A 53 11.58 -26.67 4.40
C GLY A 53 11.60 -25.75 5.61
N SER A 54 12.69 -25.00 5.81
CA SER A 54 12.81 -24.03 6.90
C SER A 54 11.80 -22.91 6.78
N TYR A 55 11.55 -22.43 5.57
CA TYR A 55 10.52 -21.42 5.31
C TYR A 55 9.12 -21.92 5.67
N LYS A 56 8.79 -23.18 5.40
CA LYS A 56 7.49 -23.78 5.73
C LYS A 56 7.25 -23.78 7.25
N VAL A 57 8.28 -24.10 8.04
CA VAL A 57 8.20 -24.03 9.51
C VAL A 57 7.92 -22.61 9.98
N MET A 58 8.61 -21.60 9.42
CA MET A 58 8.36 -20.20 9.73
C MET A 58 6.94 -19.76 9.31
N GLU A 59 6.46 -20.22 8.17
CA GLU A 59 5.11 -19.96 7.69
C GLU A 59 4.04 -20.50 8.65
N GLU A 60 4.19 -21.70 9.12
CA GLU A 60 3.28 -22.35 10.07
C GLU A 60 3.22 -21.60 11.40
N HIS A 61 4.35 -21.12 11.91
CA HIS A 61 4.44 -20.34 13.14
C HIS A 61 3.98 -18.87 12.98
N SER A 62 3.97 -18.34 11.76
CA SER A 62 3.60 -16.96 11.49
C SER A 62 2.11 -16.62 11.66
N LYS A 63 1.28 -17.57 12.11
CA LYS A 63 -0.18 -17.41 12.29
C LYS A 63 -0.91 -16.86 11.05
N GLY A 64 -0.35 -17.05 9.85
CA GLY A 64 -0.92 -16.65 8.57
C GLY A 64 -0.50 -15.26 8.09
N ILE A 65 0.51 -14.66 8.70
CA ILE A 65 1.12 -13.41 8.22
C ILE A 65 1.86 -13.66 6.89
N LEU A 66 2.63 -14.74 6.81
CA LEU A 66 3.29 -15.18 5.59
C LEU A 66 2.31 -15.86 4.63
N LYS A 67 2.49 -15.69 3.34
CA LYS A 67 1.55 -16.16 2.30
C LYS A 67 1.94 -17.55 1.80
N LYS A 68 0.97 -18.49 1.76
CA LYS A 68 1.15 -19.85 1.28
C LYS A 68 1.44 -20.00 -0.21
N LYS A 69 0.99 -19.07 -1.06
CA LYS A 69 1.16 -19.20 -2.51
C LYS A 69 2.43 -18.48 -2.97
N PRO A 70 3.29 -19.14 -3.76
CA PRO A 70 4.44 -18.50 -4.36
C PRO A 70 3.98 -17.50 -5.43
N GLY A 71 4.32 -16.23 -5.26
CA GLY A 71 4.40 -15.25 -6.31
C GLY A 71 5.87 -14.97 -6.59
N PHE A 72 6.19 -14.19 -7.61
CA PHE A 72 7.56 -13.78 -7.91
C PHE A 72 8.20 -13.06 -6.70
N LEU A 73 7.44 -12.17 -6.07
CA LEU A 73 7.80 -11.49 -4.82
C LEU A 73 6.70 -11.66 -3.77
N MET A 74 7.07 -11.62 -2.49
CA MET A 74 6.08 -11.50 -1.42
C MET A 74 5.43 -10.12 -1.49
N GLY A 75 4.11 -10.04 -1.27
CA GLY A 75 3.39 -8.76 -1.29
C GLY A 75 3.94 -7.71 -0.32
N THR A 76 4.64 -8.13 0.75
CA THR A 76 5.35 -7.23 1.66
C THR A 76 6.59 -6.62 1.00
N THR A 77 7.35 -7.40 0.26
CA THR A 77 8.53 -6.92 -0.49
C THR A 77 8.10 -5.92 -1.55
N SER A 78 7.05 -6.23 -2.32
CA SER A 78 6.44 -5.32 -3.30
C SER A 78 6.00 -4.00 -2.65
N PHE A 79 5.38 -4.08 -1.46
CA PHE A 79 4.96 -2.92 -0.69
C PHE A 79 6.14 -2.04 -0.26
N LEU A 80 7.23 -2.63 0.24
CA LEU A 80 8.43 -1.89 0.65
C LEU A 80 9.12 -1.21 -0.53
N ILE A 81 9.23 -1.89 -1.67
CA ILE A 81 9.78 -1.32 -2.91
C ILE A 81 8.96 -0.09 -3.35
N ALA A 82 7.64 -0.19 -3.36
CA ALA A 82 6.76 0.92 -3.70
C ALA A 82 6.94 2.11 -2.73
N ASN A 83 7.07 1.85 -1.42
CA ASN A 83 7.34 2.89 -0.43
C ASN A 83 8.69 3.60 -0.67
N ILE A 84 9.77 2.84 -0.91
CA ILE A 84 11.08 3.39 -1.23
C ILE A 84 11.01 4.28 -2.45
N PHE A 85 10.38 3.80 -3.54
CA PHE A 85 10.19 4.55 -4.76
C PHE A 85 9.45 5.88 -4.50
N CYS A 86 8.32 5.83 -3.80
CA CYS A 86 7.53 7.02 -3.50
C CYS A 86 8.30 8.06 -2.68
N ILE A 87 9.05 7.63 -1.66
CA ILE A 87 9.79 8.55 -0.76
C ILE A 87 11.02 9.15 -1.44
N ILE A 88 11.71 8.40 -2.29
CA ILE A 88 12.91 8.90 -2.98
C ILE A 88 12.56 9.95 -4.04
N PHE A 89 11.60 9.66 -4.89
CA PHE A 89 11.40 10.43 -6.12
C PHE A 89 10.35 11.54 -6.03
N PHE A 90 9.51 11.57 -4.96
CA PHE A 90 8.38 12.49 -4.94
C PHE A 90 8.38 13.40 -3.70
N PRO A 91 7.65 14.55 -3.76
CA PRO A 91 7.46 15.43 -2.62
C PRO A 91 6.77 14.72 -1.45
N LYS A 92 7.13 15.13 -0.23
CA LYS A 92 6.68 14.52 1.02
C LYS A 92 5.16 14.37 1.12
N SER A 93 4.41 15.44 0.84
CA SER A 93 2.95 15.44 0.96
C SER A 93 2.29 14.44 0.03
N ILE A 94 2.72 14.40 -1.23
CA ILE A 94 2.17 13.49 -2.25
C ILE A 94 2.58 12.04 -1.96
N ALA A 95 3.84 11.83 -1.52
CA ALA A 95 4.30 10.50 -1.15
C ALA A 95 3.50 9.93 0.04
N ILE A 96 3.31 10.71 1.09
CA ILE A 96 2.50 10.30 2.24
C ILE A 96 1.07 9.96 1.80
N ALA A 97 0.43 10.81 0.98
CA ALA A 97 -0.92 10.56 0.50
C ALA A 97 -1.03 9.24 -0.30
N ALA A 98 -0.14 9.01 -1.27
CA ALA A 98 -0.15 7.78 -2.07
C ALA A 98 0.05 6.52 -1.21
N LEU A 99 0.93 6.56 -0.21
CA LEU A 99 1.18 5.46 0.71
C LEU A 99 0.00 5.20 1.66
N VAL A 100 -0.67 6.26 2.12
CA VAL A 100 -1.90 6.18 2.92
C VAL A 100 -3.02 5.57 2.07
N PHE A 101 -3.19 6.01 0.82
CA PHE A 101 -4.19 5.46 -0.10
C PHE A 101 -3.97 3.96 -0.33
N LEU A 102 -2.73 3.55 -0.62
CA LEU A 102 -2.39 2.14 -0.78
C LEU A 102 -2.70 1.33 0.48
N THR A 103 -2.31 1.82 1.66
CA THR A 103 -2.41 1.07 2.91
C THR A 103 -3.86 0.93 3.38
N PHE A 104 -4.58 2.05 3.50
CA PHE A 104 -5.94 2.06 4.03
C PHE A 104 -6.97 1.68 2.96
N GLY A 105 -6.78 2.11 1.71
CA GLY A 105 -7.66 1.76 0.60
C GLY A 105 -7.72 0.25 0.37
N ASP A 106 -6.56 -0.44 0.23
CA ASP A 106 -6.50 -1.90 0.07
C ASP A 106 -7.11 -2.65 1.28
N ALA A 107 -6.89 -2.14 2.48
CA ALA A 107 -7.45 -2.77 3.66
C ALA A 107 -8.98 -2.70 3.66
N MET A 108 -9.55 -1.52 3.44
CA MET A 108 -11.00 -1.30 3.48
C MET A 108 -11.71 -1.93 2.28
N SER A 109 -11.11 -1.87 1.08
CA SER A 109 -11.65 -2.57 -0.09
C SER A 109 -11.80 -4.07 0.16
N THR A 110 -10.78 -4.68 0.77
CA THR A 110 -10.80 -6.11 1.10
C THR A 110 -11.82 -6.44 2.20
N ILE A 111 -11.90 -5.62 3.25
CA ILE A 111 -12.81 -5.85 4.39
C ILE A 111 -14.26 -5.72 3.92
N ILE A 112 -14.60 -4.60 3.29
CA ILE A 112 -15.96 -4.29 2.85
C ILE A 112 -16.35 -5.15 1.65
N GLY A 113 -15.45 -5.34 0.69
CA GLY A 113 -15.69 -6.17 -0.48
C GLY A 113 -15.95 -7.63 -0.14
N LYS A 114 -15.31 -8.20 0.90
CA LYS A 114 -15.60 -9.56 1.36
C LYS A 114 -16.91 -9.67 2.11
N ARG A 115 -17.28 -8.65 2.86
CA ARG A 115 -18.51 -8.68 3.68
C ARG A 115 -19.76 -8.37 2.87
N PHE A 116 -19.70 -7.43 1.94
CA PHE A 116 -20.85 -6.89 1.23
C PHE A 116 -20.79 -7.04 -0.29
N GLY A 117 -19.65 -7.41 -0.87
CA GLY A 117 -19.43 -7.50 -2.31
C GLY A 117 -20.08 -8.74 -2.94
N LYS A 118 -21.32 -8.62 -3.39
CA LYS A 118 -22.05 -9.69 -4.12
C LYS A 118 -21.62 -9.78 -5.58
N ILE A 119 -21.49 -8.63 -6.27
CA ILE A 119 -21.10 -8.54 -7.68
C ILE A 119 -19.58 -8.42 -7.77
N ARG A 120 -18.95 -9.36 -8.46
CA ARG A 120 -17.49 -9.42 -8.63
C ARG A 120 -17.13 -9.21 -10.09
N PHE A 121 -16.11 -8.40 -10.32
CA PHE A 121 -15.48 -8.17 -11.61
C PHE A 121 -14.16 -8.96 -11.75
N PHE A 122 -13.21 -8.40 -12.47
CA PHE A 122 -11.89 -8.97 -12.68
C PHE A 122 -11.20 -9.34 -11.35
N ASN A 123 -10.49 -10.47 -11.33
CA ASN A 123 -9.71 -10.96 -10.18
C ASN A 123 -10.47 -11.02 -8.84
N GLN A 124 -11.78 -11.31 -8.87
CA GLN A 124 -12.65 -11.38 -7.69
C GLN A 124 -12.81 -10.05 -6.91
N LYS A 125 -12.43 -8.92 -7.48
CA LYS A 125 -12.70 -7.59 -6.92
C LYS A 125 -14.19 -7.27 -7.06
N SER A 126 -14.76 -6.60 -6.06
CA SER A 126 -16.18 -6.27 -6.02
C SER A 126 -16.41 -4.77 -6.19
N ILE A 127 -17.53 -4.39 -6.83
CA ILE A 127 -17.91 -2.97 -6.98
C ILE A 127 -17.93 -2.26 -5.61
N ILE A 128 -18.53 -2.88 -4.62
CA ILE A 128 -18.64 -2.33 -3.26
C ILE A 128 -17.24 -2.20 -2.63
N GLY A 129 -16.34 -3.16 -2.90
CA GLY A 129 -14.94 -3.07 -2.45
C GLY A 129 -14.19 -1.89 -3.07
N SER A 130 -14.31 -1.69 -4.38
CA SER A 130 -13.68 -0.55 -5.06
C SER A 130 -14.30 0.78 -4.67
N GLY A 131 -15.63 0.84 -4.45
CA GLY A 131 -16.28 2.00 -3.86
C GLY A 131 -15.74 2.33 -2.45
N ALA A 132 -15.54 1.31 -1.62
CA ALA A 132 -14.93 1.46 -0.30
C ALA A 132 -13.46 1.91 -0.38
N PHE A 133 -12.71 1.42 -1.39
CA PHE A 133 -11.36 1.89 -1.67
C PHE A 133 -11.37 3.40 -1.94
N PHE A 134 -12.19 3.86 -2.89
CA PHE A 134 -12.31 5.27 -3.24
C PHE A 134 -12.68 6.14 -2.05
N VAL A 135 -13.75 5.80 -1.34
CA VAL A 135 -14.23 6.57 -0.19
C VAL A 135 -13.15 6.67 0.88
N THR A 136 -12.42 5.59 1.14
CA THR A 136 -11.34 5.58 2.13
C THR A 136 -10.17 6.46 1.68
N CYS A 137 -9.72 6.36 0.42
CA CYS A 137 -8.65 7.19 -0.11
C CYS A 137 -9.03 8.67 -0.08
N PHE A 138 -10.24 9.00 -0.52
CA PHE A 138 -10.73 10.36 -0.54
C PHE A 138 -10.86 10.95 0.88
N ALA A 139 -11.48 10.23 1.80
CA ALA A 139 -11.63 10.66 3.20
C ALA A 139 -10.25 10.85 3.89
N THR A 140 -9.34 9.89 3.73
CA THR A 140 -7.99 10.02 4.30
C THR A 140 -7.20 11.15 3.63
N GLY A 141 -7.38 11.36 2.33
CA GLY A 141 -6.80 12.50 1.61
C GLY A 141 -7.28 13.84 2.12
N LEU A 142 -8.58 13.99 2.39
CA LEU A 142 -9.15 15.20 3.00
C LEU A 142 -8.58 15.43 4.41
N ILE A 143 -8.43 14.38 5.21
CA ILE A 143 -7.78 14.48 6.52
C ILE A 143 -6.33 14.96 6.37
N LEU A 144 -5.58 14.40 5.41
CA LEU A 144 -4.20 14.83 5.17
C LEU A 144 -4.09 16.29 4.75
N MET A 145 -5.06 16.83 3.99
CA MET A 145 -5.05 18.25 3.58
C MET A 145 -5.08 19.23 4.76
N ILE A 146 -5.73 18.86 5.86
CA ILE A 146 -5.84 19.73 7.05
C ILE A 146 -4.66 19.57 8.02
N LEU A 147 -3.76 18.62 7.77
CA LEU A 147 -2.59 18.42 8.63
C LEU A 147 -1.51 19.47 8.35
N PRO A 148 -0.84 19.98 9.39
CA PRO A 148 0.25 20.96 9.22
C PRO A 148 1.38 20.43 8.33
N GLY A 149 1.88 21.27 7.42
CA GLY A 149 2.98 20.91 6.53
C GLY A 149 2.62 19.99 5.36
N MET A 150 1.34 19.68 5.17
CA MET A 150 0.84 18.92 4.02
C MET A 150 0.32 19.88 2.96
N ASN A 151 1.01 19.97 1.82
CA ASN A 151 0.64 20.79 0.68
C ASN A 151 -0.11 19.92 -0.35
N LEU A 152 -1.40 19.74 -0.15
CA LEU A 152 -2.28 18.97 -1.04
C LEU A 152 -3.47 19.84 -1.43
N SER A 153 -3.78 19.97 -2.73
CA SER A 153 -5.01 20.60 -3.19
C SER A 153 -6.16 19.58 -3.20
N PHE A 154 -7.39 20.06 -3.10
CA PHE A 154 -8.59 19.23 -3.22
C PHE A 154 -8.60 18.42 -4.52
N LEU A 155 -8.22 19.05 -5.64
CA LEU A 155 -8.17 18.41 -6.94
C LEU A 155 -7.11 17.27 -6.98
N THR A 156 -5.95 17.50 -6.36
CA THR A 156 -4.91 16.46 -6.23
C THR A 156 -5.42 15.25 -5.44
N VAL A 157 -6.15 15.46 -4.35
CA VAL A 157 -6.74 14.40 -3.54
C VAL A 157 -7.84 13.67 -4.31
N LEU A 158 -8.74 14.38 -4.96
CA LEU A 158 -9.84 13.80 -5.73
C LEU A 158 -9.32 12.94 -6.88
N ILE A 159 -8.45 13.50 -7.73
CA ILE A 159 -7.91 12.76 -8.88
C ILE A 159 -6.99 11.63 -8.42
N GLY A 160 -6.20 11.84 -7.37
CA GLY A 160 -5.38 10.79 -6.78
C GLY A 160 -6.20 9.61 -6.27
N SER A 161 -7.29 9.85 -5.55
CA SER A 161 -8.16 8.78 -5.04
C SER A 161 -8.90 8.04 -6.15
N LEU A 162 -9.33 8.75 -7.20
CA LEU A 162 -9.91 8.12 -8.41
C LEU A 162 -8.88 7.26 -9.13
N THR A 163 -7.68 7.79 -9.37
CA THR A 163 -6.59 7.06 -10.02
C THR A 163 -6.23 5.79 -9.24
N ALA A 164 -6.03 5.90 -7.93
CA ALA A 164 -5.72 4.77 -7.07
C ALA A 164 -6.79 3.67 -7.17
N THR A 165 -8.07 4.07 -7.19
CA THR A 165 -9.20 3.15 -7.31
C THR A 165 -9.25 2.46 -8.67
N ILE A 166 -9.04 3.22 -9.75
CA ILE A 166 -9.02 2.67 -11.11
C ILE A 166 -7.88 1.67 -11.26
N VAL A 167 -6.67 2.02 -10.83
CA VAL A 167 -5.50 1.15 -10.92
C VAL A 167 -5.68 -0.11 -10.07
N GLU A 168 -6.28 0.00 -8.88
CA GLU A 168 -6.63 -1.15 -8.04
C GLU A 168 -7.61 -2.08 -8.75
N LEU A 169 -8.57 -1.55 -9.51
CA LEU A 169 -9.61 -2.31 -10.20
C LEU A 169 -9.09 -3.05 -11.43
N LEU A 170 -8.04 -2.53 -12.07
CA LEU A 170 -7.49 -3.11 -13.30
C LEU A 170 -6.82 -4.47 -13.04
N PRO A 171 -6.99 -5.44 -13.96
CA PRO A 171 -6.35 -6.76 -13.87
C PRO A 171 -4.88 -6.70 -14.32
N ILE A 172 -4.07 -5.89 -13.64
CA ILE A 172 -2.65 -5.75 -13.96
C ILE A 172 -1.91 -7.01 -13.49
N PRO A 173 -1.02 -7.61 -14.30
CA PRO A 173 -0.29 -8.84 -13.94
C PRO A 173 0.87 -8.58 -12.96
N VAL A 174 0.81 -7.48 -12.22
CA VAL A 174 1.78 -7.07 -11.20
C VAL A 174 1.06 -6.94 -9.86
N ASP A 175 1.79 -7.09 -8.76
CA ASP A 175 1.22 -6.92 -7.40
C ASP A 175 0.65 -5.49 -7.24
N ASP A 176 -0.57 -5.38 -6.68
CA ASP A 176 -1.27 -4.10 -6.51
C ASP A 176 -0.43 -3.05 -5.78
N ASN A 177 0.51 -3.45 -4.93
CA ASN A 177 1.40 -2.51 -4.23
C ASN A 177 2.39 -1.83 -5.18
N LEU A 178 2.84 -2.54 -6.24
CA LEU A 178 3.76 -2.00 -7.24
C LEU A 178 3.06 -1.21 -8.34
N SER A 179 1.75 -1.32 -8.46
CA SER A 179 0.98 -0.58 -9.46
C SER A 179 0.25 0.63 -8.87
N VAL A 180 -0.49 0.45 -7.77
CA VAL A 180 -1.37 1.48 -7.24
C VAL A 180 -0.59 2.71 -6.76
N ALA A 181 0.37 2.55 -5.84
CA ALA A 181 1.07 3.71 -5.29
C ALA A 181 1.94 4.45 -6.33
N PRO A 182 2.78 3.78 -7.16
CA PRO A 182 3.58 4.46 -8.17
C PRO A 182 2.76 5.20 -9.24
N VAL A 183 1.68 4.61 -9.73
CA VAL A 183 0.83 5.28 -10.74
C VAL A 183 0.08 6.46 -10.10
N THR A 184 -0.49 6.26 -8.93
CA THR A 184 -1.21 7.31 -8.20
C THR A 184 -0.31 8.51 -7.91
N ILE A 185 0.92 8.27 -7.43
CA ILE A 185 1.82 9.36 -7.07
C ILE A 185 2.27 10.17 -8.28
N ILE A 186 2.48 9.51 -9.44
CA ILE A 186 2.82 10.19 -10.69
C ILE A 186 1.68 11.13 -11.12
N VAL A 187 0.44 10.63 -11.11
CA VAL A 187 -0.72 11.43 -11.48
C VAL A 187 -0.92 12.59 -10.50
N MET A 188 -0.84 12.36 -9.20
CA MET A 188 -0.93 13.40 -8.18
C MET A 188 0.15 14.47 -8.35
N GLN A 189 1.38 14.07 -8.71
CA GLN A 189 2.49 14.99 -8.96
C GLN A 189 2.23 15.87 -10.20
N ILE A 190 1.67 15.31 -11.27
CA ILE A 190 1.30 16.07 -12.46
C ILE A 190 0.23 17.10 -12.11
N ILE A 191 -0.84 16.68 -11.44
CA ILE A 191 -1.94 17.58 -11.06
C ILE A 191 -1.45 18.68 -10.12
N SER A 192 -0.61 18.38 -9.13
CA SER A 192 -0.08 19.36 -8.19
C SER A 192 0.87 20.39 -8.80
N LYS A 193 1.38 20.17 -10.02
CA LYS A 193 2.20 21.13 -10.77
C LYS A 193 1.37 22.03 -11.68
N VAL A 194 0.17 21.59 -12.05
CA VAL A 194 -0.72 22.32 -12.95
C VAL A 194 -1.67 23.20 -12.16
N PHE A 195 -2.06 22.78 -10.98
CA PHE A 195 -3.02 23.44 -10.08
C PHE A 195 -2.45 23.63 -8.67
#